data_adfc75c02446797ce9fc3997d8508d1c
#
_entry.id   adfc75c02446797ce9fc3997d8508d1c
#
_cell.length_a   1.000
_cell.length_b   1.000
_cell.length_c   1.000
_cell.angle_alpha   90.00
_cell.angle_beta   90.00
_cell.angle_gamma   90.00
#
_symmetry.space_group_name_H-M   'P 1'
#
loop_
_entity.id
_entity.type
_entity.pdbx_description
1 polymer ?
#
loop_
_entity_poly.entity_id
_entity_poly.type
_entity_poly.pdbx_seq_one_letter_code
_entity_poly.pdbx_strand_id
1 'polypeptide(L)' 'MIKAKDAKAISRSAVLDQHILDQINFAIIKEASQGNYTAHIGSILPTTNVDKYYDYLKELGLEISLLYKGEHGVYVVWK' A
#
# COMPACT_ATOMS: atom_id res chain seq x y z
N MET A 1 25.16 -2.54 5.86
CA MET A 1 24.59 -1.32 6.46
C MET A 1 23.26 -1.01 5.79
N ILE A 2 22.25 -0.63 6.57
CA ILE A 2 20.94 -0.27 6.03
C ILE A 2 21.02 1.08 5.30
N LYS A 3 20.35 1.18 4.16
CA LYS A 3 20.34 2.43 3.37
C LYS A 3 19.33 3.41 3.98
N ALA A 4 19.55 4.71 3.74
CA ALA A 4 18.64 5.74 4.24
C ALA A 4 17.20 5.53 3.79
N LYS A 5 17.00 5.08 2.56
CA LYS A 5 15.67 4.79 2.02
C LYS A 5 14.99 3.70 2.85
N ASP A 6 15.71 2.65 3.19
CA ASP A 6 15.17 1.54 3.97
C ASP A 6 14.90 1.96 5.41
N ALA A 7 15.80 2.79 5.99
CA ALA A 7 15.60 3.31 7.32
C ALA A 7 14.35 4.20 7.40
N LYS A 8 14.11 5.02 6.38
CA LYS A 8 12.89 5.83 6.31
C LYS A 8 11.64 4.97 6.25
N ALA A 9 11.68 3.91 5.45
CA ALA A 9 10.54 2.99 5.34
C ALA A 9 10.24 2.33 6.69
N ILE A 10 11.28 1.90 7.40
CA ILE A 10 11.12 1.30 8.73
C ILE A 10 10.53 2.33 9.71
N SER A 11 11.04 3.55 9.71
CA SER A 11 10.56 4.60 10.59
C SER A 11 9.08 4.92 10.33
N ARG A 12 8.67 4.97 9.07
CA ARG A 12 7.29 5.23 8.72
C ARG A 12 6.38 4.08 9.12
N SER A 13 6.82 2.83 8.88
CA SER A 13 6.01 1.68 9.25
C SER A 13 5.82 1.55 10.75
N ALA A 14 6.77 2.07 11.56
CA ALA A 14 6.66 2.03 13.01
C ALA A 14 5.51 2.84 13.58
N VAL A 15 5.03 3.87 12.83
CA VAL A 15 3.89 4.70 13.26
C VAL A 15 2.58 4.25 12.61
N LEU A 16 2.63 3.20 11.77
CA LEU A 16 1.46 2.65 11.11
C LEU A 16 1.01 1.37 11.80
N ASP A 17 -0.27 1.05 11.67
CA ASP A 17 -0.80 -0.19 12.24
C ASP A 17 -0.27 -1.37 11.42
N GLN A 18 0.50 -2.24 12.07
CA GLN A 18 1.10 -3.40 11.40
C GLN A 18 0.03 -4.35 10.87
N HIS A 19 -1.10 -4.47 11.55
CA HIS A 19 -2.19 -5.33 11.10
C HIS A 19 -2.75 -4.85 9.76
N ILE A 20 -2.89 -3.53 9.61
CA ILE A 20 -3.34 -2.94 8.34
C ILE A 20 -2.30 -3.17 7.24
N LEU A 21 -1.03 -2.97 7.55
CA LEU A 21 0.05 -3.21 6.58
C LEU A 21 0.09 -4.67 6.14
N ASP A 22 -0.12 -5.60 7.05
CA ASP A 22 -0.16 -7.02 6.75
C ASP A 22 -1.32 -7.37 5.82
N GLN A 23 -2.48 -6.76 6.05
CA GLN A 23 -3.64 -6.97 5.18
C GLN A 23 -3.41 -6.41 3.78
N ILE A 24 -2.79 -5.24 3.67
CA ILE A 24 -2.44 -4.65 2.38
C ILE A 24 -1.47 -5.57 1.64
N ASN A 25 -0.44 -6.03 2.34
CA ASN A 25 0.55 -6.94 1.77
C ASN A 25 -0.10 -8.24 1.28
N PHE A 26 -1.01 -8.80 2.06
CA PHE A 26 -1.73 -10.00 1.69
C PHE A 26 -2.56 -9.78 0.41
N ALA A 27 -3.25 -8.63 0.33
CA ALA A 27 -4.04 -8.29 -0.86
C ALA A 27 -3.17 -8.19 -2.10
N ILE A 28 -1.99 -7.58 -1.98
CA ILE A 28 -1.04 -7.44 -3.08
C ILE A 28 -0.56 -8.83 -3.54
N ILE A 29 -0.16 -9.67 -2.60
CA ILE A 29 0.35 -11.02 -2.90
C ILE A 29 -0.74 -11.84 -3.59
N LYS A 30 -1.98 -11.75 -3.10
CA LYS A 30 -3.11 -12.49 -3.66
C LYS A 30 -3.34 -12.11 -5.12
N GLU A 31 -3.38 -10.81 -5.41
CA GLU A 31 -3.62 -10.33 -6.77
C GLU A 31 -2.43 -10.60 -7.69
N ALA A 32 -1.22 -10.43 -7.19
CA ALA A 32 -0.01 -10.72 -7.96
C ALA A 32 0.08 -12.20 -8.33
N SER A 33 -0.36 -13.09 -7.44
CA SER A 33 -0.36 -14.52 -7.69
C SER A 33 -1.34 -14.91 -8.79
N GLN A 34 -2.34 -14.07 -9.04
CA GLN A 34 -3.32 -14.28 -10.12
C GLN A 34 -2.90 -13.59 -11.42
N GLY A 35 -1.72 -12.97 -11.44
CA GLY A 35 -1.22 -12.27 -12.63
C GLY A 35 -1.73 -10.83 -12.75
N ASN A 36 -2.37 -10.31 -11.73
CA ASN A 36 -2.87 -8.94 -11.70
C ASN A 36 -1.78 -7.98 -11.21
N TYR A 37 -1.90 -6.70 -11.56
CA TYR A 37 -0.95 -5.66 -11.17
C TYR A 37 -1.60 -4.57 -10.32
N THR A 38 -2.81 -4.82 -9.82
CA THR A 38 -3.60 -3.87 -9.07
C THR A 38 -4.35 -4.60 -7.95
N ALA A 39 -4.40 -3.99 -6.77
CA ALA A 39 -5.17 -4.52 -5.65
C ALA A 39 -6.00 -3.41 -5.02
N HIS A 40 -7.26 -3.71 -4.68
CA HIS A 40 -8.16 -2.79 -3.98
C HIS A 40 -7.86 -2.83 -2.49
N ILE A 41 -7.53 -1.70 -1.92
CA ILE A 41 -7.20 -1.59 -0.49
C ILE A 41 -8.08 -0.60 0.27
N GLY A 42 -9.08 -0.03 -0.39
CA GLY A 42 -9.94 0.97 0.23
C GLY A 42 -10.68 0.48 1.47
N SER A 43 -11.07 -0.78 1.47
CA SER A 43 -11.77 -1.38 2.62
C SER A 43 -10.83 -1.73 3.78
N ILE A 44 -9.52 -1.76 3.53
CA ILE A 44 -8.51 -2.09 4.53
C ILE A 44 -8.03 -0.85 5.26
N LEU A 45 -7.93 0.27 4.53
CA LEU A 45 -7.37 1.51 5.06
C LEU A 45 -8.27 2.13 6.12
N PRO A 46 -7.68 2.72 7.19
CA PRO A 46 -8.46 3.45 8.17
C PRO A 46 -8.96 4.77 7.60
N THR A 47 -9.93 5.40 8.27
CA THR A 47 -10.44 6.70 7.88
C THR A 47 -9.54 7.86 8.33
N THR A 48 -8.66 7.59 9.30
CA THR A 48 -7.73 8.60 9.82
C THR A 48 -6.30 8.22 9.44
N ASN A 49 -5.45 9.24 9.23
CA ASN A 49 -4.02 9.05 8.91
C ASN A 49 -3.79 8.26 7.62
N VAL A 50 -4.77 8.24 6.72
CA VAL A 50 -4.66 7.51 5.46
C VAL A 50 -3.49 8.02 4.60
N ASP A 51 -3.16 9.32 4.70
CA ASP A 51 -2.06 9.92 3.96
C ASP A 51 -0.72 9.28 4.29
N LYS A 52 -0.53 8.86 5.55
CA LYS A 52 0.71 8.21 5.98
C LYS A 52 0.88 6.86 5.31
N TYR A 53 -0.22 6.13 5.14
CA TYR A 53 -0.20 4.86 4.42
C TYR A 53 0.11 5.08 2.95
N TYR A 54 -0.45 6.10 2.33
CA TYR A 54 -0.15 6.45 0.94
C TYR A 54 1.33 6.76 0.74
N ASP A 55 1.90 7.57 1.62
CA ASP A 55 3.32 7.93 1.54
C ASP A 55 4.22 6.71 1.69
N TYR A 56 3.89 5.83 2.64
CA TYR A 56 4.63 4.59 2.86
C TYR A 56 4.62 3.71 1.61
N LEU A 57 3.44 3.51 1.02
CA LEU A 57 3.29 2.67 -0.16
C LEU A 57 4.02 3.26 -1.36
N LYS A 58 3.98 4.59 -1.54
CA LYS A 58 4.70 5.25 -2.62
C LYS A 58 6.20 5.08 -2.48
N GLU A 59 6.73 5.12 -1.27
CA GLU A 59 8.17 4.89 -1.04
C GLU A 59 8.59 3.47 -1.39
N LEU A 60 7.68 2.52 -1.29
CA LEU A 60 7.95 1.14 -1.69
C LEU A 60 7.91 0.93 -3.21
N GLY A 61 7.59 1.99 -3.97
CA GLY A 61 7.52 1.91 -5.42
C GLY A 61 6.12 1.60 -5.94
N LEU A 62 5.12 1.61 -5.07
CA LEU A 62 3.74 1.37 -5.46
C LEU A 62 3.07 2.69 -5.83
N GLU A 63 2.15 2.64 -6.80
CA GLU A 63 1.34 3.80 -7.16
C GLU A 63 -0.04 3.68 -6.54
N ILE A 64 -0.65 4.81 -6.18
CA ILE A 64 -2.00 4.86 -5.65
C ILE A 64 -2.92 5.39 -6.74
N SER A 65 -4.01 4.67 -6.98
CA SER A 65 -5.04 5.09 -7.93
C SER A 65 -6.39 5.13 -7.23
N LEU A 66 -7.18 6.16 -7.50
CA LEU A 66 -8.50 6.33 -6.92
C LEU A 66 -9.61 5.88 -7.86
N LEU A 67 -9.24 5.43 -9.07
CA LEU A 67 -10.20 4.97 -10.07
C LEU A 67 -9.57 3.81 -10.84
N TYR A 68 -10.33 2.71 -10.99
CA TYR A 68 -9.86 1.57 -11.76
C TYR A 68 -11.05 0.93 -12.47
N LYS A 69 -10.96 0.86 -13.80
CA LYS A 69 -12.00 0.30 -14.67
C LYS A 69 -13.38 0.91 -14.42
N GLY A 70 -13.41 2.22 -14.20
CA GLY A 70 -14.66 2.93 -13.98
C GLY A 70 -15.20 2.86 -12.56
N GLU A 71 -14.55 2.14 -11.67
CA GLU A 71 -14.97 2.02 -10.28
C GLU A 71 -14.10 2.89 -9.37
N HIS A 72 -14.76 3.65 -8.51
CA HIS A 72 -14.08 4.49 -7.52
C HIS A 72 -13.64 3.65 -6.33
N GLY A 73 -12.45 3.94 -5.83
CA GLY A 73 -11.90 3.24 -4.68
C GLY A 73 -10.43 3.57 -4.53
N VAL A 74 -9.76 2.95 -3.57
CA VAL A 74 -8.32 3.10 -3.38
C VAL A 74 -7.64 1.83 -3.84
N TYR A 75 -6.78 1.96 -4.84
CA TYR A 75 -6.07 0.85 -5.44
C TYR A 75 -4.57 1.10 -5.39
N VAL A 76 -3.80 0.05 -5.20
CA VAL A 76 -2.35 0.09 -5.38
C VAL A 76 -1.99 -0.60 -6.69
N VAL A 77 -1.02 -0.03 -7.40
CA VAL A 77 -0.57 -0.53 -8.70
C VAL A 77 0.94 -0.69 -8.64
N TRP A 78 1.44 -1.85 -9.12
CA TRP A 78 2.88 -2.15 -9.09
C TRP A 78 3.43 -2.51 -10.47
N LYS A 79 2.77 -2.09 -11.47
CA LYS A 79 3.17 -2.34 -12.85
C LYS A 79 4.40 -1.54 -13.27
#